data_cdba1b6e22ffb6756867375bb04e1687
#
_entry.id   cdba1b6e22ffb6756867375bb04e1687
#
_cell.length_a   1.000
_cell.length_b   1.000
_cell.length_c   1.000
_cell.angle_alpha   90.00
_cell.angle_beta   90.00
_cell.angle_gamma   90.00
#
_symmetry.space_group_name_H-M   'P 1'
#
loop_
_entity.id
_entity.type
_entity.pdbx_description
1 polymer ?
#
loop_
_entity_poly.entity_id
_entity_poly.type
_entity_poly.pdbx_seq_one_letter_code
_entity_poly.pdbx_strand_id
1 'polypeptide(L)'
;MDAAELRAMQAPIKERYKADPSAAVITLKAKGSIETEGLTCKVETGRALAVAGLHPASGGSGLELCSGDMLLEALVACAGVTLKAVATALDIPLRSGIVAAEGELDFRGTLGVAKDAPVGFRRIRLRFDIDTDAPQDRLDQLLKLTERYCVVYQTIKSGPPVDVQMARV
;
A
#
# COMPACT_ATOMS: atom_id res chain seq x y z
N MET A 1 -5.36 -10.38 -20.14
CA MET A 1 -4.74 -9.15 -20.70
C MET A 1 -3.30 -9.49 -21.05
N ASP A 2 -2.96 -9.34 -22.29
CA ASP A 2 -1.59 -9.50 -22.78
C ASP A 2 -0.85 -8.15 -22.84
N ALA A 3 0.43 -8.16 -23.24
CA ALA A 3 1.26 -6.95 -23.28
C ALA A 3 0.79 -5.95 -24.36
N ALA A 4 0.20 -6.42 -25.46
CA ALA A 4 -0.30 -5.53 -26.52
C ALA A 4 -1.57 -4.82 -26.05
N GLU A 5 -2.49 -5.53 -25.43
CA GLU A 5 -3.71 -4.97 -24.82
C GLU A 5 -3.37 -3.95 -23.72
N LEU A 6 -2.39 -4.25 -22.85
CA LEU A 6 -1.94 -3.32 -21.81
C LEU A 6 -1.33 -2.04 -22.43
N ARG A 7 -0.46 -2.19 -23.45
CA ARG A 7 0.13 -1.04 -24.16
C ARG A 7 -0.93 -0.19 -24.86
N ALA A 8 -1.89 -0.82 -25.54
CA ALA A 8 -2.98 -0.13 -26.24
C ALA A 8 -3.85 0.68 -25.27
N MET A 9 -4.18 0.10 -24.11
CA MET A 9 -4.96 0.78 -23.06
C MET A 9 -4.21 1.97 -22.47
N GLN A 10 -2.90 1.85 -22.24
CA GLN A 10 -2.12 2.89 -21.58
C GLN A 10 -1.58 3.98 -22.53
N ALA A 11 -1.43 3.70 -23.83
CA ALA A 11 -0.84 4.63 -24.80
C ALA A 11 -1.54 6.01 -24.81
N PRO A 12 -2.87 6.11 -24.95
CA PRO A 12 -3.55 7.41 -24.98
C PRO A 12 -3.39 8.19 -23.66
N ILE A 13 -3.31 7.49 -22.53
CA ILE A 13 -3.10 8.09 -21.22
C ILE A 13 -1.69 8.66 -21.12
N LYS A 14 -0.68 7.91 -21.57
CA LYS A 14 0.73 8.34 -21.59
C LYS A 14 0.94 9.56 -22.49
N GLU A 15 0.34 9.58 -23.68
CA GLU A 15 0.45 10.72 -24.59
C GLU A 15 -0.23 11.97 -23.99
N ARG A 16 -1.40 11.83 -23.36
CA ARG A 16 -2.03 12.93 -22.64
C ARG A 16 -1.14 13.49 -21.55
N TYR A 17 -0.49 12.64 -20.73
CA TYR A 17 0.38 13.08 -19.63
C TYR A 17 1.72 13.66 -20.11
N LYS A 18 2.18 13.29 -21.30
CA LYS A 18 3.33 13.96 -21.95
C LYS A 18 2.96 15.36 -22.45
N ALA A 19 1.77 15.49 -23.05
CA ALA A 19 1.29 16.77 -23.57
C ALA A 19 0.90 17.74 -22.44
N ASP A 20 0.30 17.23 -21.37
CA ASP A 20 -0.10 17.99 -20.19
C ASP A 20 0.28 17.22 -18.91
N PRO A 21 1.47 17.50 -18.34
CA PRO A 21 1.91 16.87 -17.10
C PRO A 21 0.97 17.13 -15.90
N SER A 22 0.23 18.23 -15.89
CA SER A 22 -0.71 18.54 -14.81
C SER A 22 -1.89 17.58 -14.78
N ALA A 23 -2.30 17.04 -15.91
CA ALA A 23 -3.35 16.03 -16.02
C ALA A 23 -2.98 14.68 -15.36
N ALA A 24 -1.69 14.46 -15.07
CA ALA A 24 -1.23 13.27 -14.34
C ALA A 24 -1.34 13.42 -12.82
N VAL A 25 -1.54 14.63 -12.31
CA VAL A 25 -1.62 14.91 -10.87
C VAL A 25 -3.06 14.71 -10.40
N ILE A 26 -3.30 13.60 -9.70
CA ILE A 26 -4.60 13.21 -9.19
C ILE A 26 -4.58 13.23 -7.67
N THR A 27 -5.56 13.89 -7.06
CA THR A 27 -5.76 13.86 -5.61
C THR A 27 -6.64 12.66 -5.24
N LEU A 28 -6.06 11.71 -4.52
CA LEU A 28 -6.81 10.63 -3.88
C LEU A 28 -7.30 11.12 -2.51
N LYS A 29 -8.50 10.68 -2.11
CA LYS A 29 -9.12 11.13 -0.87
C LYS A 29 -9.61 9.92 -0.08
N ALA A 30 -9.47 10.01 1.24
CA ALA A 30 -10.11 9.12 2.19
C ALA A 30 -10.85 9.97 3.22
N LYS A 31 -11.95 9.44 3.76
CA LYS A 31 -12.76 10.10 4.79
C LYS A 31 -13.19 9.06 5.81
N GLY A 32 -13.27 9.46 7.05
CA GLY A 32 -13.79 8.65 8.13
C GLY A 32 -14.47 9.50 9.18
N SER A 33 -15.38 8.89 9.96
CA SER A 33 -16.07 9.49 11.10
C SER A 33 -15.62 8.84 12.41
N ILE A 34 -15.39 9.67 13.42
CA ILE A 34 -15.10 9.20 14.77
C ILE A 34 -16.43 8.78 15.41
N GLU A 35 -16.47 7.58 15.96
CA GLU A 35 -17.63 7.08 16.66
C GLU A 35 -17.68 7.61 18.09
N THR A 36 -18.90 7.76 18.64
CA THR A 36 -19.13 8.24 20.00
C THR A 36 -18.90 7.15 21.05
N GLU A 37 -19.01 5.88 20.65
CA GLU A 37 -18.79 4.73 21.50
C GLU A 37 -17.52 3.99 21.12
N GLY A 38 -16.73 3.59 22.11
CA GLY A 38 -15.46 2.91 21.91
C GLY A 38 -14.34 3.81 21.36
N LEU A 39 -13.23 3.17 21.00
CA LEU A 39 -12.07 3.83 20.37
C LEU A 39 -11.99 3.41 18.90
N THR A 40 -12.98 3.86 18.10
CA THR A 40 -13.19 3.42 16.71
C THR A 40 -13.36 4.59 15.76
N CYS A 41 -13.03 4.34 14.49
CA CYS A 41 -13.27 5.25 13.37
C CYS A 41 -13.85 4.45 12.20
N LYS A 42 -14.95 4.91 11.64
CA LYS A 42 -15.52 4.37 10.40
C LYS A 42 -14.85 4.99 9.20
N VAL A 43 -14.20 4.19 8.36
CA VAL A 43 -13.50 4.63 7.16
C VAL A 43 -14.34 4.30 5.92
N GLU A 44 -14.59 5.33 5.10
CA GLU A 44 -15.27 5.19 3.82
C GLU A 44 -14.26 4.70 2.76
N THR A 45 -14.33 3.43 2.38
CA THR A 45 -13.38 2.83 1.40
C THR A 45 -13.84 2.94 -0.05
N GLY A 46 -14.93 3.65 -0.31
CA GLY A 46 -15.55 3.79 -1.62
C GLY A 46 -16.45 2.63 -2.06
N ARG A 47 -16.28 1.43 -1.49
CA ARG A 47 -17.12 0.24 -1.77
C ARG A 47 -17.67 -0.44 -0.52
N ALA A 48 -17.00 -0.24 0.62
CA ALA A 48 -17.39 -0.80 1.91
C ALA A 48 -17.07 0.19 3.03
N LEU A 49 -17.76 0.06 4.16
CA LEU A 49 -17.43 0.75 5.39
C LEU A 49 -16.51 -0.14 6.21
N ALA A 50 -15.35 0.37 6.60
CA ALA A 50 -14.43 -0.28 7.51
C ALA A 50 -14.41 0.43 8.86
N VAL A 51 -14.48 -0.33 9.95
CA VAL A 51 -14.35 0.20 11.31
C VAL A 51 -12.96 -0.15 11.80
N ALA A 52 -12.14 0.86 12.07
CA ALA A 52 -10.82 0.70 12.63
C ALA A 52 -10.82 1.02 14.13
N GLY A 53 -10.10 0.23 14.90
CA GLY A 53 -9.95 0.36 16.33
C GLY A 53 -8.52 0.10 16.80
N LEU A 54 -8.33 0.06 18.10
CA LEU A 54 -7.02 -0.24 18.69
C LEU A 54 -6.67 -1.72 18.49
N HIS A 55 -5.39 -1.96 18.19
CA HIS A 55 -4.85 -3.31 18.22
C HIS A 55 -4.93 -3.92 19.63
N PRO A 56 -5.16 -5.23 19.81
CA PRO A 56 -5.20 -5.87 21.14
C PRO A 56 -3.97 -5.59 22.01
N ALA A 57 -2.77 -5.50 21.40
CA ALA A 57 -1.54 -5.14 22.13
C ALA A 57 -1.54 -3.71 22.70
N SER A 58 -2.48 -2.84 22.30
CA SER A 58 -2.72 -1.50 22.87
C SER A 58 -4.06 -1.39 23.61
N GLY A 59 -4.70 -2.51 23.93
CA GLY A 59 -5.93 -2.57 24.70
C GLY A 59 -7.21 -2.60 23.88
N GLY A 60 -7.11 -2.81 22.56
CA GLY A 60 -8.29 -2.99 21.69
C GLY A 60 -8.98 -4.33 21.87
N SER A 61 -10.23 -4.42 21.43
CA SER A 61 -11.06 -5.62 21.47
C SER A 61 -10.59 -6.73 20.52
N GLY A 62 -9.95 -6.34 19.40
CA GLY A 62 -9.62 -7.21 18.28
C GLY A 62 -10.81 -7.48 17.33
N LEU A 63 -11.94 -6.82 17.55
CA LEU A 63 -13.12 -6.91 16.68
C LEU A 63 -13.08 -5.91 15.52
N GLU A 64 -12.35 -4.82 15.67
CA GLU A 64 -12.15 -3.78 14.68
C GLU A 64 -10.84 -4.01 13.90
N LEU A 65 -10.74 -3.40 12.72
CA LEU A 65 -9.54 -3.46 11.91
C LEU A 65 -8.39 -2.66 12.55
N CYS A 66 -7.19 -3.21 12.56
CA CYS A 66 -6.02 -2.47 12.96
C CYS A 66 -5.50 -1.61 11.80
N SER A 67 -5.30 -0.30 12.02
CA SER A 67 -4.77 0.60 11.00
C SER A 67 -3.36 0.23 10.54
N GLY A 68 -2.56 -0.41 11.38
CA GLY A 68 -1.27 -0.97 11.00
C GLY A 68 -1.42 -2.09 9.97
N ASP A 69 -2.37 -3.01 10.19
CA ASP A 69 -2.68 -4.07 9.22
C ASP A 69 -3.22 -3.50 7.92
N MET A 70 -4.10 -2.50 7.98
CA MET A 70 -4.62 -1.81 6.78
C MET A 70 -3.50 -1.19 5.94
N LEU A 71 -2.43 -0.68 6.55
CA LEU A 71 -1.26 -0.18 5.81
C LEU A 71 -0.52 -1.33 5.09
N LEU A 72 -0.34 -2.48 5.75
CA LEU A 72 0.27 -3.66 5.16
C LEU A 72 -0.62 -4.25 4.06
N GLU A 73 -1.93 -4.28 4.25
CA GLU A 73 -2.90 -4.69 3.23
C GLU A 73 -2.83 -3.79 1.99
N ALA A 74 -2.75 -2.47 2.17
CA ALA A 74 -2.56 -1.52 1.08
C ALA A 74 -1.24 -1.76 0.33
N LEU A 75 -0.15 -2.08 1.06
CA LEU A 75 1.13 -2.43 0.48
C LEU A 75 1.05 -3.70 -0.36
N VAL A 76 0.44 -4.77 0.17
CA VAL A 76 0.25 -6.05 -0.53
C VAL A 76 -0.58 -5.85 -1.81
N ALA A 77 -1.70 -5.14 -1.70
CA ALA A 77 -2.58 -4.89 -2.83
C ALA A 77 -1.86 -4.11 -3.95
N CYS A 78 -1.18 -3.01 -3.60
CA CYS A 78 -0.47 -2.19 -4.57
C CYS A 78 0.72 -2.93 -5.19
N ALA A 79 1.52 -3.63 -4.38
CA ALA A 79 2.67 -4.38 -4.84
C ALA A 79 2.27 -5.55 -5.77
N GLY A 80 1.20 -6.28 -5.44
CA GLY A 80 0.69 -7.37 -6.25
C GLY A 80 0.18 -6.92 -7.62
N VAL A 81 -0.62 -5.84 -7.66
CA VAL A 81 -1.10 -5.24 -8.91
C VAL A 81 0.08 -4.73 -9.74
N THR A 82 1.04 -4.06 -9.12
CA THR A 82 2.23 -3.53 -9.80
C THR A 82 3.09 -4.65 -10.37
N LEU A 83 3.36 -5.71 -9.59
CA LEU A 83 4.10 -6.89 -10.04
C LEU A 83 3.43 -7.50 -11.28
N LYS A 84 2.10 -7.69 -11.24
CA LYS A 84 1.36 -8.26 -12.38
C LYS A 84 1.42 -7.38 -13.62
N ALA A 85 1.26 -6.06 -13.46
CA ALA A 85 1.36 -5.11 -14.57
C ALA A 85 2.76 -5.09 -15.20
N VAL A 86 3.82 -5.09 -14.37
CA VAL A 86 5.21 -5.12 -14.84
C VAL A 86 5.52 -6.46 -15.52
N ALA A 87 5.12 -7.58 -14.93
CA ALA A 87 5.30 -8.90 -15.53
C ALA A 87 4.63 -8.97 -16.91
N THR A 88 3.39 -8.46 -17.02
CA THR A 88 2.67 -8.37 -18.30
C THR A 88 3.43 -7.51 -19.32
N ALA A 89 3.93 -6.34 -18.90
CA ALA A 89 4.68 -5.43 -19.79
C ALA A 89 6.02 -6.01 -20.26
N LEU A 90 6.61 -6.88 -19.45
CA LEU A 90 7.87 -7.57 -19.74
C LEU A 90 7.66 -8.92 -20.44
N ASP A 91 6.42 -9.33 -20.74
CA ASP A 91 6.09 -10.65 -21.26
C ASP A 91 6.67 -11.81 -20.40
N ILE A 92 6.57 -11.65 -19.06
CA ILE A 92 6.93 -12.69 -18.08
C ILE A 92 5.66 -13.43 -17.69
N PRO A 93 5.51 -14.72 -18.03
CA PRO A 93 4.34 -15.48 -17.65
C PRO A 93 4.35 -15.79 -16.15
N LEU A 94 3.30 -15.38 -15.44
CA LEU A 94 3.05 -15.75 -14.05
C LEU A 94 1.85 -16.71 -14.00
N ARG A 95 2.08 -17.96 -13.58
CA ARG A 95 1.02 -18.96 -13.39
C ARG A 95 0.23 -18.69 -12.13
N SER A 96 0.94 -18.38 -11.02
CA SER A 96 0.35 -18.00 -9.75
C SER A 96 1.34 -17.15 -8.93
N GLY A 97 0.87 -16.59 -7.82
CA GLY A 97 1.75 -15.89 -6.90
C GLY A 97 1.04 -15.47 -5.63
N ILE A 98 1.80 -15.40 -4.56
CA ILE A 98 1.41 -14.87 -3.25
C ILE A 98 2.28 -13.65 -2.97
N VAL A 99 1.65 -12.60 -2.49
CA VAL A 99 2.33 -11.41 -1.96
C VAL A 99 2.00 -11.31 -0.48
N ALA A 100 3.01 -11.22 0.34
CA ALA A 100 2.86 -11.11 1.79
C ALA A 100 3.66 -9.94 2.33
N ALA A 101 3.11 -9.23 3.31
CA ALA A 101 3.81 -8.20 4.06
C ALA A 101 3.74 -8.50 5.56
N GLU A 102 4.86 -8.31 6.24
CA GLU A 102 4.98 -8.41 7.69
C GLU A 102 5.56 -7.10 8.23
N GLY A 103 5.02 -6.60 9.33
CA GLY A 103 5.49 -5.37 9.99
C GLY A 103 5.75 -5.59 11.48
N GLU A 104 6.89 -5.09 11.97
CA GLU A 104 7.27 -5.15 13.38
C GLU A 104 6.96 -3.81 14.04
N LEU A 105 6.08 -3.79 15.04
CA LEU A 105 5.76 -2.64 15.89
C LEU A 105 6.27 -2.87 17.32
N ASP A 106 6.75 -1.79 17.94
CA ASP A 106 7.05 -1.77 19.37
C ASP A 106 5.98 -0.95 20.10
N PHE A 107 5.01 -1.63 20.66
CA PHE A 107 3.89 -0.96 21.35
C PHE A 107 4.28 -0.14 22.57
N ARG A 108 5.52 -0.26 23.09
CA ARG A 108 6.03 0.64 24.14
C ARG A 108 6.12 2.09 23.65
N GLY A 109 6.42 2.29 22.35
CA GLY A 109 6.42 3.62 21.72
C GLY A 109 5.01 4.18 21.64
N THR A 110 4.07 3.43 21.07
CA THR A 110 2.66 3.83 20.91
C THR A 110 1.98 4.13 22.26
N LEU A 111 2.27 3.35 23.29
CA LEU A 111 1.72 3.52 24.64
C LEU A 111 2.49 4.53 25.49
N GLY A 112 3.56 5.15 24.97
CA GLY A 112 4.37 6.11 25.70
C GLY A 112 5.16 5.53 26.89
N VAL A 113 5.38 4.22 26.91
CA VAL A 113 6.12 3.52 27.97
C VAL A 113 7.62 3.76 27.88
N ALA A 114 8.15 3.86 26.67
CA ALA A 114 9.56 4.07 26.39
C ALA A 114 9.74 5.16 25.33
N LYS A 115 10.44 6.26 25.67
CA LYS A 115 10.63 7.40 24.76
C LYS A 115 11.58 7.09 23.59
N ASP A 116 12.43 6.12 23.73
CA ASP A 116 13.40 5.64 22.74
C ASP A 116 12.82 4.58 21.79
N ALA A 117 11.62 4.05 22.11
CA ALA A 117 10.93 3.13 21.22
C ALA A 117 10.18 3.91 20.11
N PRO A 118 10.36 3.54 18.82
CA PRO A 118 9.65 4.19 17.73
C PRO A 118 8.15 3.88 17.80
N VAL A 119 7.32 4.84 17.41
CA VAL A 119 5.85 4.68 17.36
C VAL A 119 5.42 3.93 16.10
N GLY A 120 6.10 4.17 14.96
CA GLY A 120 5.80 3.51 13.69
C GLY A 120 6.43 2.12 13.57
N PHE A 121 6.26 1.51 12.41
CA PHE A 121 6.91 0.23 12.12
C PHE A 121 8.43 0.35 12.22
N ARG A 122 9.05 -0.56 12.97
CA ARG A 122 10.51 -0.70 13.07
C ARG A 122 11.08 -1.35 11.81
N ARG A 123 10.31 -2.25 11.21
CA ARG A 123 10.67 -3.00 10.00
C ARG A 123 9.42 -3.46 9.29
N ILE A 124 9.43 -3.39 7.96
CA ILE A 124 8.45 -4.03 7.09
C ILE A 124 9.20 -4.95 6.14
N ARG A 125 8.69 -6.18 5.97
CA ARG A 125 9.16 -7.15 4.99
C ARG A 125 8.06 -7.37 3.97
N LEU A 126 8.38 -7.21 2.70
CA LEU A 126 7.50 -7.52 1.58
C LEU A 126 8.09 -8.71 0.82
N ARG A 127 7.30 -9.75 0.62
CA ARG A 127 7.72 -10.99 -0.03
C ARG A 127 6.79 -11.33 -1.19
N PHE A 128 7.40 -11.82 -2.27
CA PHE A 128 6.72 -12.33 -3.44
C PHE A 128 7.12 -13.79 -3.63
N ASP A 129 6.17 -14.71 -3.58
CA ASP A 129 6.31 -16.10 -3.95
C ASP A 129 5.57 -16.29 -5.26
N ILE A 130 6.29 -16.49 -6.36
CA ILE A 130 5.71 -16.53 -7.71
C ILE A 130 6.05 -17.84 -8.41
N ASP A 131 5.09 -18.36 -9.16
CA ASP A 131 5.26 -19.53 -10.01
C ASP A 131 5.47 -19.08 -11.47
N THR A 132 6.68 -19.27 -11.96
CA THR A 132 7.11 -18.89 -13.31
C THR A 132 8.35 -19.69 -13.72
N ASP A 133 8.54 -19.86 -15.01
CA ASP A 133 9.78 -20.45 -15.58
C ASP A 133 10.77 -19.36 -16.05
N ALA A 134 10.52 -18.09 -15.73
CA ALA A 134 11.40 -17.00 -16.12
C ALA A 134 12.78 -17.14 -15.44
N PRO A 135 13.88 -16.85 -16.14
CA PRO A 135 15.22 -16.91 -15.57
C PRO A 135 15.45 -15.80 -14.54
N GLN A 136 16.44 -16.00 -13.67
CA GLN A 136 16.68 -15.13 -12.50
C GLN A 136 16.91 -13.66 -12.87
N ASP A 137 17.64 -13.37 -13.93
CA ASP A 137 17.86 -12.00 -14.41
C ASP A 137 16.56 -11.27 -14.77
N ARG A 138 15.58 -11.99 -15.31
CA ARG A 138 14.24 -11.45 -15.60
C ARG A 138 13.46 -11.22 -14.31
N LEU A 139 13.61 -12.08 -13.32
CA LEU A 139 12.99 -11.91 -11.99
C LEU A 139 13.59 -10.72 -11.25
N ASP A 140 14.90 -10.53 -11.31
CA ASP A 140 15.59 -9.37 -10.74
C ASP A 140 15.11 -8.06 -11.40
N GLN A 141 14.94 -8.07 -12.72
CA GLN A 141 14.35 -6.93 -13.45
C GLN A 141 12.91 -6.68 -13.03
N LEU A 142 12.08 -7.73 -12.93
CA LEU A 142 10.70 -7.65 -12.49
C LEU A 142 10.59 -7.04 -11.10
N LEU A 143 11.39 -7.52 -10.14
CA LEU A 143 11.42 -7.01 -8.78
C LEU A 143 11.83 -5.54 -8.74
N LYS A 144 12.92 -5.18 -9.40
CA LYS A 144 13.42 -3.80 -9.46
C LYS A 144 12.39 -2.81 -10.01
N LEU A 145 11.66 -3.21 -11.07
CA LEU A 145 10.62 -2.35 -11.65
C LEU A 145 9.35 -2.34 -10.79
N THR A 146 9.02 -3.44 -10.13
CA THR A 146 7.92 -3.49 -9.16
C THR A 146 8.18 -2.53 -7.99
N GLU A 147 9.37 -2.54 -7.40
CA GLU A 147 9.76 -1.59 -6.37
C GLU A 147 9.68 -0.14 -6.87
N ARG A 148 10.13 0.12 -8.09
CA ARG A 148 10.15 1.47 -8.66
C ARG A 148 8.75 2.05 -8.87
N TYR A 149 7.78 1.22 -9.28
CA TYR A 149 6.46 1.68 -9.69
C TYR A 149 5.35 1.45 -8.66
N CYS A 150 5.62 0.71 -7.59
CA CYS A 150 4.66 0.52 -6.51
C CYS A 150 4.53 1.80 -5.67
N VAL A 151 3.39 2.49 -5.82
CA VAL A 151 3.13 3.77 -5.15
C VAL A 151 3.22 3.64 -3.63
N VAL A 152 2.56 2.62 -3.05
CA VAL A 152 2.55 2.42 -1.59
C VAL A 152 3.95 2.09 -1.07
N TYR A 153 4.70 1.21 -1.77
CA TYR A 153 6.09 0.92 -1.41
C TYR A 153 6.96 2.18 -1.42
N GLN A 154 6.89 2.99 -2.48
CA GLN A 154 7.67 4.23 -2.59
C GLN A 154 7.26 5.24 -1.51
N THR A 155 5.97 5.35 -1.19
CA THR A 155 5.47 6.22 -0.13
C THR A 155 6.01 5.81 1.24
N ILE A 156 5.99 4.51 1.57
CA ILE A 156 6.52 4.00 2.83
C ILE A 156 8.04 4.19 2.90
N LYS A 157 8.75 3.90 1.81
CA LYS A 157 10.21 3.96 1.75
C LYS A 157 10.78 5.37 1.88
N SER A 158 10.11 6.35 1.26
CA SER A 158 10.66 7.72 1.09
C SER A 158 9.91 8.77 1.91
N GLY A 159 8.73 8.47 2.46
CA GLY A 159 7.92 9.33 3.32
C GLY A 159 7.71 10.74 2.74
N PRO A 160 6.58 11.03 2.06
CA PRO A 160 6.28 12.39 1.61
C PRO A 160 6.06 13.31 2.82
N PRO A 161 6.23 14.64 2.68
CA PRO A 161 5.77 15.58 3.69
C PRO A 161 4.29 15.38 4.01
N VAL A 162 3.93 15.45 5.29
CA VAL A 162 2.55 15.31 5.76
C VAL A 162 2.15 16.56 6.52
N ASP A 163 1.19 17.32 5.98
CA ASP A 163 0.62 18.47 6.64
C ASP A 163 -0.59 18.05 7.48
N VAL A 164 -0.63 18.50 8.73
CA VAL A 164 -1.71 18.19 9.68
C VAL A 164 -2.40 19.47 10.11
N GLN A 165 -3.72 19.49 10.03
CA GLN A 165 -4.53 20.62 10.48
C GLN A 165 -5.65 20.13 11.39
N MET A 166 -5.96 20.91 12.42
CA MET A 166 -7.11 20.70 13.30
C MET A 166 -7.98 21.94 13.29
N ALA A 167 -9.26 21.76 13.04
CA ALA A 167 -10.25 22.83 13.13
C ALA A 167 -11.30 22.48 14.17
N ARG A 168 -11.75 23.49 14.93
CA ARG A 168 -12.90 23.37 15.84
C ARG A 168 -14.16 23.70 15.05
N VAL A 169 -15.14 22.83 15.07
CA VAL A 169 -16.47 22.99 14.46
C VAL A 169 -17.51 23.32 15.51
#